data_3df1520dc5afe9d19b2c24a8d1cded78
#
_entry.id   3df1520dc5afe9d19b2c24a8d1cded78
#
_cell.length_a   1.000
_cell.length_b   1.000
_cell.length_c   1.000
_cell.angle_alpha   90.00
_cell.angle_beta   90.00
_cell.angle_gamma   90.00
#
_symmetry.space_group_name_H-M   'P 1'
#
loop_
_entity.id
_entity.type
_entity.pdbx_description
1 polymer ?
#
loop_
_entity_poly.entity_id
_entity_poly.type
_entity_poly.pdbx_seq_one_letter_code
_entity_poly.pdbx_strand_id
1 'polypeptide(L)'
;MSRDRRIHETFIGSMEVPRPTSRVEIVAAMRRIRYEFKAKGIKKKKVTLEVSVDGLKVTLRKKKKKQQQWMDENKIYLMHHPIYRIFYVSHDSHDLKIFSYIARDGSSNTFKCNVFKSSKKTDTIENYNRIHWNTISSLENKRSHFIMDKVMDI
;
A
#
# COMPACT_ATOMS: atom_id res chain seq x y z
N MET A 1 -7.58 -11.93 -19.21
CA MET A 1 -6.58 -12.39 -18.28
C MET A 1 -6.66 -11.62 -16.98
N SER A 2 -6.76 -12.31 -15.90
CA SER A 2 -6.87 -11.66 -14.60
C SER A 2 -5.55 -11.02 -14.21
N ARG A 3 -5.63 -9.79 -13.74
CA ARG A 3 -4.48 -9.09 -13.19
C ARG A 3 -4.49 -9.09 -11.67
N ASP A 4 -5.47 -9.77 -11.10
CA ASP A 4 -5.60 -9.80 -9.66
C ASP A 4 -4.49 -10.64 -9.04
N ARG A 5 -3.89 -10.09 -8.01
CA ARG A 5 -2.81 -10.77 -7.31
C ARG A 5 -2.98 -10.62 -5.83
N ARG A 6 -2.67 -11.70 -5.14
CA ARG A 6 -2.62 -11.72 -3.69
C ARG A 6 -1.19 -11.85 -3.26
N ILE A 7 -0.74 -10.91 -2.46
CA ILE A 7 0.64 -10.86 -2.02
C ILE A 7 0.65 -10.80 -0.51
N HIS A 8 1.46 -11.65 0.10
CA HIS A 8 1.59 -11.67 1.56
C HIS A 8 2.70 -10.71 1.98
N GLU A 9 2.33 -9.74 2.80
CA GLU A 9 3.26 -8.72 3.24
C GLU A 9 3.09 -8.43 4.73
N THR A 10 3.93 -7.56 5.23
CA THR A 10 3.82 -7.09 6.61
C THR A 10 3.43 -5.62 6.57
N PHE A 11 2.31 -5.29 7.20
CA PHE A 11 1.86 -3.91 7.32
C PHE A 11 2.52 -3.28 8.54
N ILE A 12 3.26 -2.21 8.32
CA ILE A 12 3.97 -1.52 9.40
C ILE A 12 3.09 -0.48 10.05
N GLY A 13 2.45 0.35 9.26
CA GLY A 13 1.62 1.40 9.82
C GLY A 13 1.14 2.39 8.78
N SER A 14 0.29 3.29 9.24
CA SER A 14 -0.34 4.29 8.40
C SER A 14 -0.42 5.59 9.18
N MET A 15 -0.13 6.71 8.53
CA MET A 15 -0.27 8.02 9.12
C MET A 15 -0.78 9.01 8.10
N GLU A 16 -1.50 9.99 8.61
CA GLU A 16 -1.92 11.12 7.80
C GLU A 16 -0.71 11.94 7.43
N VAL A 17 -0.65 12.35 6.17
CA VAL A 17 0.46 13.15 5.66
C VAL A 17 -0.11 14.27 4.80
N PRO A 18 0.58 15.40 4.70
CA PRO A 18 0.19 16.42 3.74
C PRO A 18 0.43 15.89 2.34
N ARG A 19 -0.23 16.47 1.37
CA ARG A 19 -0.02 16.05 -0.02
C ARG A 19 1.46 16.24 -0.36
N PRO A 20 2.16 15.16 -0.74
CA PRO A 20 3.58 15.29 -1.01
C PRO A 20 3.83 16.02 -2.32
N THR A 21 4.89 16.78 -2.33
CA THR A 21 5.32 17.52 -3.52
C THR A 21 6.59 16.96 -4.13
N SER A 22 7.22 16.00 -3.44
CA SER A 22 8.43 15.39 -3.94
C SER A 22 8.60 13.98 -3.38
N ARG A 23 9.44 13.22 -4.04
CA ARG A 23 9.78 11.88 -3.61
C ARG A 23 10.46 11.89 -2.24
N VAL A 24 11.28 12.91 -1.99
CA VAL A 24 11.98 13.01 -0.72
C VAL A 24 11.00 13.08 0.43
N GLU A 25 9.91 13.81 0.27
CA GLU A 25 8.89 13.91 1.29
C GLU A 25 8.23 12.56 1.55
N ILE A 26 8.00 11.78 0.49
CA ILE A 26 7.38 10.48 0.61
C ILE A 26 8.29 9.53 1.40
N VAL A 27 9.56 9.50 1.06
CA VAL A 27 10.52 8.64 1.75
C VAL A 27 10.67 9.05 3.20
N ALA A 28 10.69 10.36 3.46
CA ALA A 28 10.75 10.85 4.82
C ALA A 28 9.53 10.43 5.63
N ALA A 29 8.34 10.48 5.02
CA ALA A 29 7.12 10.03 5.68
C ALA A 29 7.18 8.54 6.00
N MET A 30 7.67 7.73 5.08
CA MET A 30 7.80 6.29 5.30
C MET A 30 8.70 6.00 6.49
N ARG A 31 9.83 6.69 6.58
CA ARG A 31 10.78 6.50 7.68
C ARG A 31 10.21 6.96 9.00
N ARG A 32 9.50 8.06 8.98
CA ARG A 32 8.85 8.58 10.17
C ARG A 32 7.81 7.59 10.70
N ILE A 33 7.00 7.03 9.82
CA ILE A 33 5.99 6.05 10.21
C ILE A 33 6.64 4.84 10.84
N ARG A 34 7.69 4.32 10.22
CA ARG A 34 8.42 3.18 10.76
C ARG A 34 8.96 3.47 12.15
N TYR A 35 9.57 4.63 12.30
CA TYR A 35 10.16 5.03 13.57
C TYR A 35 9.10 5.19 14.65
N GLU A 36 8.03 5.91 14.36
CA GLU A 36 7.00 6.20 15.36
C GLU A 36 6.26 4.95 15.80
N PHE A 37 5.94 4.09 14.86
CA PHE A 37 5.22 2.86 15.20
C PHE A 37 6.10 1.93 16.03
N LYS A 38 7.36 1.85 15.72
CA LYS A 38 8.31 1.08 16.51
C LYS A 38 8.47 1.68 17.91
N ALA A 39 8.61 2.98 17.99
CA ALA A 39 8.78 3.67 19.27
C ALA A 39 7.57 3.50 20.17
N LYS A 40 6.37 3.45 19.61
CA LYS A 40 5.15 3.26 20.36
C LYS A 40 4.84 1.79 20.65
N GLY A 41 5.69 0.89 20.18
CA GLY A 41 5.48 -0.53 20.39
C GLY A 41 4.30 -1.11 19.63
N ILE A 42 3.87 -0.47 18.55
CA ILE A 42 2.77 -0.97 17.75
C ILE A 42 3.26 -2.13 16.91
N LYS A 43 2.60 -3.26 17.06
CA LYS A 43 3.01 -4.48 16.37
C LYS A 43 2.69 -4.40 14.89
N LYS A 44 3.62 -4.89 14.09
CA LYS A 44 3.40 -5.06 12.66
C LYS A 44 2.36 -6.16 12.46
N LYS A 45 1.59 -6.04 11.40
CA LYS A 45 0.52 -7.00 11.13
C LYS A 45 0.81 -7.74 9.84
N LYS A 46 0.58 -9.04 9.86
CA LYS A 46 0.68 -9.82 8.64
C LYS A 46 -0.61 -9.64 7.86
N VAL A 47 -0.46 -9.28 6.60
CA VAL A 47 -1.60 -8.94 5.76
C VAL A 47 -1.48 -9.60 4.40
N THR A 48 -2.59 -9.61 3.68
CA THR A 48 -2.61 -9.95 2.27
C THR A 48 -3.01 -8.71 1.49
N LEU A 49 -2.20 -8.37 0.51
CA LEU A 49 -2.51 -7.31 -0.42
C LEU A 49 -3.15 -7.92 -1.66
N GLU A 50 -4.34 -7.48 -1.98
CA GLU A 50 -4.98 -7.86 -3.23
C GLU A 50 -4.90 -6.67 -4.17
N VAL A 51 -4.13 -6.84 -5.23
CA VAL A 51 -3.92 -5.80 -6.23
C VAL A 51 -4.73 -6.14 -7.46
N SER A 52 -5.60 -5.23 -7.85
CA SER A 52 -6.43 -5.43 -9.03
C SER A 52 -6.57 -4.11 -9.78
N VAL A 53 -7.25 -4.16 -10.93
CA VAL A 53 -7.52 -2.95 -11.68
C VAL A 53 -8.46 -2.02 -10.94
N ASP A 54 -9.19 -2.54 -9.98
CA ASP A 54 -10.11 -1.73 -9.17
C ASP A 54 -9.41 -1.01 -8.03
N GLY A 55 -8.27 -1.51 -7.60
CA GLY A 55 -7.52 -0.89 -6.51
C GLY A 55 -6.80 -1.88 -5.63
N LEU A 56 -6.61 -1.48 -4.39
CA LEU A 56 -5.89 -2.26 -3.39
C LEU A 56 -6.79 -2.60 -2.23
N LYS A 57 -6.80 -3.87 -1.86
CA LYS A 57 -7.46 -4.34 -0.65
C LYS A 57 -6.40 -4.92 0.27
N VAL A 58 -6.45 -4.52 1.53
CA VAL A 58 -5.52 -5.02 2.53
C VAL A 58 -6.34 -5.75 3.59
N THR A 59 -6.08 -7.05 3.73
CA THR A 59 -6.79 -7.87 4.70
C THR A 59 -5.81 -8.48 5.67
N LEU A 60 -6.26 -8.68 6.91
CA LEU A 60 -5.44 -9.36 7.90
C LEU A 60 -5.32 -10.83 7.55
N ARG A 61 -4.09 -11.35 7.67
CA ARG A 61 -3.87 -12.78 7.56
C ARG A 61 -4.17 -13.42 8.89
N LYS A 62 -5.03 -14.41 8.88
CA LYS A 62 -5.38 -15.13 10.09
C LYS A 62 -4.45 -16.31 10.27
N LYS A 63 -4.07 -16.57 11.53
CA LYS A 63 -3.36 -17.80 11.83
C LYS A 63 -4.32 -18.96 11.61
N LYS A 64 -3.82 -20.02 10.98
CA LYS A 64 -4.62 -21.21 10.78
C LYS A 64 -4.86 -21.90 12.11
N LYS A 65 -6.05 -21.73 12.65
CA LYS A 65 -6.51 -22.47 13.80
C LYS A 65 -7.69 -23.31 13.36
N LYS A 66 -7.79 -24.51 13.90
CA LYS A 66 -8.85 -25.45 13.52
C LYS A 66 -10.24 -24.84 13.59
N GLN A 67 -10.44 -23.95 14.54
CA GLN A 67 -11.75 -23.37 14.79
C GLN A 67 -12.10 -22.21 13.89
N GLN A 68 -11.22 -21.87 12.97
CA GLN A 68 -11.41 -20.69 12.16
C GLN A 68 -11.78 -20.97 10.72
N GLN A 69 -12.02 -22.22 10.39
CA GLN A 69 -12.38 -22.59 9.03
C GLN A 69 -13.65 -21.88 8.57
N TRP A 70 -14.61 -21.81 9.46
CA TRP A 70 -15.88 -21.15 9.14
C TRP A 70 -15.77 -19.64 9.14
N MET A 71 -14.66 -19.09 9.63
CA MET A 71 -14.44 -17.65 9.66
C MET A 71 -13.74 -17.13 8.40
N ASP A 72 -13.35 -18.01 7.50
CA ASP A 72 -12.66 -17.59 6.29
C ASP A 72 -13.52 -16.72 5.40
N GLU A 73 -14.83 -16.83 5.53
CA GLU A 73 -15.74 -16.00 4.79
C GLU A 73 -15.79 -14.56 5.32
N ASN A 74 -15.35 -14.37 6.56
CA ASN A 74 -15.36 -13.05 7.19
C ASN A 74 -13.97 -12.46 7.24
N LYS A 75 -13.49 -12.08 6.07
CA LYS A 75 -12.20 -11.41 5.98
C LYS A 75 -12.24 -10.10 6.72
N ILE A 76 -11.18 -9.82 7.49
CA ILE A 76 -11.07 -8.54 8.17
C ILE A 76 -10.29 -7.61 7.26
N TYR A 77 -10.98 -6.64 6.71
CA TYR A 77 -10.35 -5.64 5.87
C TYR A 77 -9.74 -4.56 6.74
N LEU A 78 -8.45 -4.31 6.54
CA LEU A 78 -7.80 -3.18 7.18
C LEU A 78 -8.09 -1.92 6.39
N MET A 79 -8.06 -2.02 5.07
CA MET A 79 -8.34 -0.89 4.21
C MET A 79 -8.62 -1.36 2.80
N HIS A 80 -9.31 -0.52 2.07
CA HIS A 80 -9.58 -0.73 0.65
C HIS A 80 -9.57 0.61 -0.03
N HIS A 81 -8.71 0.75 -1.02
CA HIS A 81 -8.61 2.00 -1.76
C HIS A 81 -8.82 1.74 -3.25
N PRO A 82 -9.87 2.32 -3.83
CA PRO A 82 -10.03 2.28 -5.29
C PRO A 82 -8.85 2.94 -5.96
N ILE A 83 -8.57 2.53 -7.19
CA ILE A 83 -7.38 3.00 -7.89
C ILE A 83 -7.34 4.52 -8.02
N TYR A 84 -8.50 5.15 -8.19
CA TYR A 84 -8.54 6.61 -8.37
C TYR A 84 -8.21 7.39 -7.10
N ARG A 85 -8.17 6.72 -5.94
CA ARG A 85 -7.78 7.36 -4.69
C ARG A 85 -6.31 7.16 -4.35
N ILE A 86 -5.62 6.31 -5.10
CA ILE A 86 -4.20 6.05 -4.88
C ILE A 86 -3.41 7.06 -5.68
N PHE A 87 -2.63 7.89 -4.99
CA PHE A 87 -1.92 8.98 -5.63
C PHE A 87 -0.45 8.70 -5.85
N TYR A 88 0.18 7.99 -4.93
CA TYR A 88 1.60 7.73 -5.04
C TYR A 88 1.91 6.32 -4.58
N VAL A 89 2.83 5.67 -5.28
CA VAL A 89 3.39 4.39 -4.89
C VAL A 89 4.89 4.57 -4.87
N SER A 90 5.53 4.15 -3.78
CA SER A 90 6.94 4.45 -3.59
C SER A 90 7.63 3.33 -2.84
N HIS A 91 8.94 3.19 -3.05
CA HIS A 91 9.75 2.30 -2.24
C HIS A 91 10.89 3.09 -1.62
N ASP A 92 11.51 2.54 -0.59
CA ASP A 92 12.62 3.21 0.08
C ASP A 92 13.92 2.73 -0.58
N SER A 93 14.65 3.66 -1.18
CA SER A 93 15.88 3.31 -1.88
C SER A 93 16.99 2.82 -0.95
N HIS A 94 16.91 3.15 0.33
CA HIS A 94 17.89 2.71 1.31
C HIS A 94 17.50 1.41 2.01
N ASP A 95 16.24 1.00 1.88
CA ASP A 95 15.79 -0.28 2.40
C ASP A 95 14.76 -0.85 1.41
N LEU A 96 15.24 -1.64 0.48
CA LEU A 96 14.43 -2.11 -0.64
C LEU A 96 13.35 -3.10 -0.24
N LYS A 97 13.25 -3.44 1.03
CA LYS A 97 12.13 -4.25 1.52
C LYS A 97 10.93 -3.41 1.89
N ILE A 98 11.11 -2.10 1.93
CA ILE A 98 10.04 -1.18 2.36
C ILE A 98 9.42 -0.49 1.16
N PHE A 99 8.09 -0.51 1.12
CA PHE A 99 7.35 0.23 0.11
C PHE A 99 6.09 0.80 0.74
N SER A 100 5.48 1.73 0.05
CA SER A 100 4.26 2.36 0.54
C SER A 100 3.38 2.79 -0.60
N TYR A 101 2.13 3.06 -0.27
CA TYR A 101 1.30 3.84 -1.16
C TYR A 101 0.59 4.92 -0.36
N ILE A 102 0.33 6.03 -1.02
CA ILE A 102 -0.39 7.14 -0.42
C ILE A 102 -1.73 7.25 -1.10
N ALA A 103 -2.78 7.23 -0.30
CA ALA A 103 -4.14 7.29 -0.81
C ALA A 103 -4.89 8.41 -0.12
N ARG A 104 -5.86 8.96 -0.83
CA ARG A 104 -6.74 9.99 -0.28
C ARG A 104 -7.94 9.32 0.36
N ASP A 105 -8.27 9.76 1.56
CA ASP A 105 -9.47 9.30 2.24
C ASP A 105 -10.69 9.92 1.56
N GLY A 106 -11.69 9.07 1.30
CA GLY A 106 -12.85 9.52 0.55
C GLY A 106 -13.77 10.47 1.29
N SER A 107 -13.82 10.35 2.60
CA SER A 107 -14.72 11.18 3.40
C SER A 107 -14.10 12.50 3.83
N SER A 108 -12.78 12.58 3.83
CA SER A 108 -12.07 13.79 4.17
C SER A 108 -10.99 14.02 3.12
N ASN A 109 -10.50 15.22 3.04
CA ASN A 109 -9.50 15.55 2.02
C ASN A 109 -8.09 15.26 2.51
N THR A 110 -7.94 14.18 3.28
CA THR A 110 -6.67 13.85 3.88
C THR A 110 -5.99 12.73 3.11
N PHE A 111 -4.68 12.74 3.14
CA PHE A 111 -3.85 11.72 2.53
C PHE A 111 -3.25 10.84 3.62
N LYS A 112 -3.19 9.55 3.37
CA LYS A 112 -2.56 8.63 4.30
C LYS A 112 -1.47 7.86 3.60
N CYS A 113 -0.33 7.79 4.26
CA CYS A 113 0.79 6.99 3.79
C CYS A 113 0.74 5.64 4.48
N ASN A 114 0.67 4.58 3.70
CA ASN A 114 0.54 3.22 4.21
C ASN A 114 1.82 2.46 3.89
N VAL A 115 2.52 2.01 4.93
CA VAL A 115 3.86 1.45 4.78
C VAL A 115 3.85 -0.04 5.02
N PHE A 116 4.54 -0.75 4.14
CA PHE A 116 4.62 -2.20 4.17
C PHE A 116 6.07 -2.66 4.06
N LYS A 117 6.30 -3.88 4.52
CA LYS A 117 7.60 -4.51 4.41
C LYS A 117 7.45 -5.88 3.77
N SER A 118 8.24 -6.13 2.75
CA SER A 118 8.30 -7.43 2.09
C SER A 118 9.38 -8.30 2.74
N SER A 119 9.25 -9.61 2.59
CA SER A 119 10.24 -10.52 3.13
C SER A 119 11.55 -10.47 2.34
N LYS A 120 11.48 -10.13 1.06
CA LYS A 120 12.64 -10.07 0.18
C LYS A 120 12.61 -8.81 -0.66
N LYS A 121 13.79 -8.32 -1.04
CA LYS A 121 13.90 -7.15 -1.90
C LYS A 121 13.22 -7.35 -3.25
N THR A 122 13.34 -8.54 -3.82
CA THR A 122 12.71 -8.84 -5.10
C THR A 122 11.21 -8.77 -5.00
N ASP A 123 10.65 -9.25 -3.90
CA ASP A 123 9.21 -9.19 -3.69
C ASP A 123 8.74 -7.74 -3.63
N THR A 124 9.50 -6.88 -2.97
CA THR A 124 9.16 -5.46 -2.88
C THR A 124 9.12 -4.82 -4.26
N ILE A 125 10.11 -5.09 -5.08
CA ILE A 125 10.19 -4.51 -6.41
C ILE A 125 9.03 -5.02 -7.27
N GLU A 126 8.74 -6.31 -7.21
CA GLU A 126 7.62 -6.86 -7.96
C GLU A 126 6.30 -6.25 -7.52
N ASN A 127 6.11 -6.14 -6.21
CA ASN A 127 4.87 -5.58 -5.68
C ASN A 127 4.71 -4.12 -6.07
N TYR A 128 5.79 -3.36 -5.96
CA TYR A 128 5.79 -1.97 -6.36
C TYR A 128 5.45 -1.84 -7.84
N ASN A 129 6.09 -2.63 -8.69
CA ASN A 129 5.87 -2.57 -10.12
C ASN A 129 4.44 -2.94 -10.49
N ARG A 130 3.86 -3.90 -9.79
CA ARG A 130 2.51 -4.33 -10.06
C ARG A 130 1.50 -3.25 -9.70
N ILE A 131 1.66 -2.65 -8.53
CA ILE A 131 0.78 -1.57 -8.10
C ILE A 131 0.94 -0.37 -9.04
N HIS A 132 2.17 -0.04 -9.35
CA HIS A 132 2.50 1.07 -10.24
C HIS A 132 1.89 0.87 -11.62
N TRP A 133 2.02 -0.34 -12.16
CA TRP A 133 1.45 -0.67 -13.46
C TRP A 133 -0.06 -0.54 -13.48
N ASN A 134 -0.72 -1.08 -12.46
CA ASN A 134 -2.17 -0.99 -12.38
C ASN A 134 -2.63 0.46 -12.26
N THR A 135 -1.89 1.27 -11.55
CA THR A 135 -2.17 2.69 -11.42
C THR A 135 -2.06 3.39 -12.76
N ILE A 136 -0.98 3.16 -13.48
CA ILE A 136 -0.78 3.76 -14.78
C ILE A 136 -1.86 3.32 -15.75
N SER A 137 -2.17 2.03 -15.79
CA SER A 137 -3.20 1.52 -16.70
C SER A 137 -4.54 2.17 -16.44
N SER A 138 -4.87 2.34 -15.17
CA SER A 138 -6.12 3.01 -14.80
C SER A 138 -6.11 4.47 -15.25
N LEU A 139 -4.93 5.10 -15.18
CA LEU A 139 -4.79 6.48 -15.57
C LEU A 139 -5.04 6.73 -17.01
N GLU A 140 -4.48 5.89 -17.83
CA GLU A 140 -4.68 5.99 -19.26
C GLU A 140 -6.17 5.91 -19.60
N ASN A 141 -6.86 5.00 -18.92
CA ASN A 141 -8.28 4.82 -19.18
C ASN A 141 -9.11 6.03 -18.73
N LYS A 142 -8.69 6.70 -17.69
CA LYS A 142 -9.45 7.82 -17.13
C LYS A 142 -8.97 9.18 -17.57
N ARG A 143 -7.87 9.22 -18.29
CA ARG A 143 -7.29 10.46 -18.79
C ARG A 143 -7.12 11.51 -17.70
N SER A 144 -6.73 11.08 -16.53
CA SER A 144 -6.60 11.98 -15.41
C SER A 144 -5.17 12.52 -15.31
N HIS A 145 -5.07 13.82 -15.21
CA HIS A 145 -3.76 14.45 -15.07
C HIS A 145 -3.11 14.13 -13.74
N PHE A 146 -3.91 13.84 -12.74
CA PHE A 146 -3.36 13.47 -11.44
C PHE A 146 -2.45 12.28 -11.50
N ILE A 147 -2.63 11.50 -12.53
CA ILE A 147 -1.95 10.27 -12.61
C ILE A 147 -0.52 10.41 -12.95
N MET A 148 -0.22 11.42 -13.69
CA MET A 148 1.16 11.69 -13.99
C MET A 148 1.94 11.93 -12.69
N ASP A 149 1.29 12.57 -11.73
CA ASP A 149 1.91 12.79 -10.43
C ASP A 149 2.10 11.51 -9.64
N LYS A 150 1.18 10.54 -9.79
CA LYS A 150 1.31 9.27 -9.11
C LYS A 150 2.49 8.47 -9.55
N VAL A 151 2.81 8.61 -10.82
CA VAL A 151 3.91 7.88 -11.39
C VAL A 151 5.15 8.70 -11.35
N MET A 152 5.16 9.62 -10.45
CA MET A 152 6.31 10.39 -10.22
C MET A 152 7.48 9.48 -10.10
N ASP A 153 8.49 9.77 -10.82
CA ASP A 153 9.60 8.96 -10.92
C ASP A 153 10.29 8.65 -9.66
N ILE A 154 10.60 7.46 -9.50
CA ILE A 154 11.19 6.96 -8.30
C ILE A 154 12.66 6.64 -8.51
#